data_3be0feb6e726cabba58262885e39d604
#
_entry.id   3be0feb6e726cabba58262885e39d604
#
_cell.length_a   1.000
_cell.length_b   1.000
_cell.length_c   1.000
_cell.angle_alpha   90.00
_cell.angle_beta   90.00
_cell.angle_gamma   90.00
#
_symmetry.space_group_name_H-M   'P 1'
#
loop_
_entity.id
_entity.type
_entity.pdbx_description
1 polymer ?
#
loop_
_entity_poly.entity_id
_entity_poly.type
_entity_poly.pdbx_seq_one_letter_code
_entity_poly.pdbx_strand_id
1 'polypeptide(L)'
;MTPRLRKLLFETLYKNKYLYRFASTVPFAGQWRAWQRLVLPRIFGHDVLELGCGLGDLLADMTLAGYRCQAIEQSLPMVEAARQTMQRRVPGQKAWIIHGSAQHLPFSDTSFDSVVSTFPSEYIYDSDTIAEVERVLRSGGRLIVVEGANLLPVGFFQPILVLLQMLVYGPAAVFGPRKRRNLDEEVERSHKTNHPENGVLLTRHDTGTGTTTDVLEDAWFGQHIPLEQNGLCRRSERVRSRRWEVYITIGEKL
;
A
#
# COMPACT_ATOMS: atom_id res chain seq x y z
N MET A 1 -13.54 -15.20 12.91
CA MET A 1 -14.38 -14.03 12.53
C MET A 1 -14.98 -14.31 11.16
N THR A 2 -16.29 -14.23 10.99
CA THR A 2 -16.95 -14.50 9.71
C THR A 2 -16.63 -13.41 8.68
N PRO A 3 -16.62 -13.71 7.36
CA PRO A 3 -16.35 -12.71 6.32
C PRO A 3 -17.29 -11.49 6.39
N ARG A 4 -18.57 -11.72 6.76
CA ARG A 4 -19.58 -10.66 6.94
C ARG A 4 -19.24 -9.71 8.09
N LEU A 5 -18.76 -10.25 9.23
CA LEU A 5 -18.37 -9.44 10.39
C LEU A 5 -17.12 -8.61 10.08
N ARG A 6 -16.17 -9.17 9.33
CA ARG A 6 -14.98 -8.45 8.87
C ARG A 6 -15.36 -7.28 7.96
N LYS A 7 -16.22 -7.50 6.98
CA LYS A 7 -16.72 -6.45 6.08
C LYS A 7 -17.40 -5.33 6.87
N LEU A 8 -18.30 -5.67 7.79
CA LEU A 8 -19.00 -4.69 8.65
C LEU A 8 -18.03 -3.88 9.52
N LEU A 9 -17.01 -4.53 10.09
CA LEU A 9 -15.97 -3.87 10.88
C LEU A 9 -15.17 -2.88 10.02
N PHE A 10 -14.75 -3.27 8.83
CA PHE A 10 -14.05 -2.39 7.90
C PHE A 10 -14.93 -1.22 7.45
N GLU A 11 -16.18 -1.46 7.08
CA GLU A 11 -17.12 -0.39 6.74
C GLU A 11 -17.31 0.61 7.89
N THR A 12 -17.37 0.13 9.13
CA THR A 12 -17.47 0.98 10.32
C THR A 12 -16.18 1.77 10.58
N LEU A 13 -15.02 1.15 10.37
CA LEU A 13 -13.71 1.80 10.45
C LEU A 13 -13.59 2.96 9.46
N TYR A 14 -13.97 2.74 8.19
CA TYR A 14 -13.90 3.77 7.16
C TYR A 14 -14.96 4.88 7.30
N LYS A 15 -16.02 4.65 8.07
CA LYS A 15 -17.02 5.69 8.40
C LYS A 15 -16.61 6.61 9.54
N ASN A 16 -15.60 6.23 10.35
CA ASN A 16 -15.21 6.99 11.53
C ASN A 16 -13.70 7.30 11.52
N LYS A 17 -13.36 8.57 11.23
CA LYS A 17 -11.96 9.04 11.15
C LYS A 17 -11.13 8.79 12.42
N TYR A 18 -11.74 8.83 13.60
CA TYR A 18 -11.04 8.59 14.88
C TYR A 18 -10.72 7.12 15.07
N LEU A 19 -11.68 6.26 14.73
CA LEU A 19 -11.51 4.81 14.79
C LEU A 19 -10.46 4.34 13.78
N TYR A 20 -10.50 4.89 12.56
CA TYR A 20 -9.49 4.62 11.54
C TYR A 20 -8.09 5.08 11.99
N ARG A 21 -7.96 6.29 12.54
CA ARG A 21 -6.69 6.80 13.07
C ARG A 21 -6.16 5.93 14.22
N PHE A 22 -7.02 5.49 15.11
CA PHE A 22 -6.65 4.55 16.17
C PHE A 22 -6.14 3.22 15.58
N ALA A 23 -6.91 2.62 14.67
CA ALA A 23 -6.57 1.35 14.03
C ALA A 23 -5.27 1.41 13.20
N SER A 24 -4.98 2.53 12.55
CA SER A 24 -3.76 2.72 11.77
C SER A 24 -2.53 3.12 12.61
N THR A 25 -2.69 3.62 13.83
CA THR A 25 -1.57 4.15 14.62
C THR A 25 -1.15 3.21 15.74
N VAL A 26 -2.10 2.81 16.59
CA VAL A 26 -1.80 2.11 17.84
C VAL A 26 -1.29 0.68 17.62
N PRO A 27 -1.92 -0.17 16.77
CA PRO A 27 -1.44 -1.53 16.52
C PRO A 27 -0.06 -1.59 15.87
N PHE A 28 0.37 -0.52 15.23
CA PHE A 28 1.64 -0.43 14.50
C PHE A 28 2.68 0.44 15.19
N ALA A 29 2.49 0.73 16.50
CA ALA A 29 3.42 1.53 17.31
C ALA A 29 3.80 2.88 16.65
N GLY A 30 2.85 3.53 15.97
CA GLY A 30 3.07 4.81 15.28
C GLY A 30 3.88 4.73 13.98
N GLN A 31 4.28 3.54 13.53
CA GLN A 31 5.10 3.38 12.32
C GLN A 31 4.32 3.58 11.01
N TRP A 32 3.00 3.56 11.04
CA TRP A 32 2.14 3.64 9.85
C TRP A 32 2.54 4.75 8.88
N ARG A 33 2.75 5.95 9.39
CA ARG A 33 3.17 7.09 8.56
C ARG A 33 4.59 6.96 8.01
N ALA A 34 5.51 6.38 8.78
CA ALA A 34 6.87 6.12 8.29
C ALA A 34 6.84 5.15 7.10
N TRP A 35 5.99 4.14 7.16
CA TRP A 35 5.82 3.18 6.07
C TRP A 35 5.16 3.79 4.84
N GLN A 36 4.13 4.64 5.00
CA GLN A 36 3.54 5.38 3.87
C GLN A 36 4.58 6.23 3.15
N ARG A 37 5.46 6.90 3.89
CA ARG A 37 6.53 7.75 3.32
C ARG A 37 7.59 7.00 2.53
N LEU A 38 7.63 5.68 2.60
CA LEU A 38 8.52 4.87 1.76
C LEU A 38 8.25 5.03 0.26
N VAL A 39 7.10 5.57 -0.13
CA VAL A 39 6.82 5.92 -1.53
C VAL A 39 7.65 7.11 -2.01
N LEU A 40 7.96 8.09 -1.14
CA LEU A 40 8.60 9.35 -1.52
C LEU A 40 9.89 9.17 -2.35
N PRO A 41 10.87 8.35 -1.94
CA PRO A 41 12.08 8.14 -2.74
C PRO A 41 11.86 7.31 -4.01
N ARG A 42 10.65 6.82 -4.25
CA ARG A 42 10.27 5.99 -5.38
C ARG A 42 9.42 6.73 -6.42
N ILE A 43 8.91 7.91 -6.04
CA ILE A 43 8.14 8.76 -6.94
C ILE A 43 9.05 9.19 -8.09
N PHE A 44 8.53 9.07 -9.29
CA PHE A 44 9.12 9.57 -10.53
C PHE A 44 8.33 10.80 -11.00
N GLY A 45 9.03 11.80 -11.54
CA GLY A 45 8.40 13.02 -12.05
C GLY A 45 7.80 13.89 -10.95
N HIS A 46 6.79 14.67 -11.30
CA HIS A 46 6.20 15.66 -10.41
C HIS A 46 4.68 15.53 -10.24
N ASP A 47 3.97 14.98 -11.25
CA ASP A 47 2.53 14.82 -11.24
C ASP A 47 2.16 13.49 -10.60
N VAL A 48 1.55 13.52 -9.42
CA VAL A 48 1.29 12.33 -8.61
C VAL A 48 -0.19 12.17 -8.33
N LEU A 49 -0.73 10.97 -8.56
CA LEU A 49 -2.07 10.56 -8.14
C LEU A 49 -1.98 9.62 -6.95
N GLU A 50 -2.70 9.90 -5.87
CA GLU A 50 -2.88 8.97 -4.76
C GLU A 50 -4.24 8.27 -4.86
N LEU A 51 -4.23 6.92 -4.91
CA LEU A 51 -5.43 6.09 -4.85
C LEU A 51 -5.74 5.72 -3.40
N GLY A 52 -6.94 6.04 -2.93
CA GLY A 52 -7.37 5.76 -1.56
C GLY A 52 -6.61 6.58 -0.52
N CYS A 53 -6.66 7.90 -0.62
CA CYS A 53 -5.86 8.79 0.24
C CYS A 53 -6.27 8.78 1.74
N GLY A 54 -7.39 8.16 2.08
CA GLY A 54 -7.88 8.04 3.45
C GLY A 54 -7.94 9.39 4.16
N LEU A 55 -7.15 9.56 5.23
CA LEU A 55 -7.11 10.81 6.00
C LEU A 55 -6.27 11.93 5.33
N GLY A 56 -5.63 11.68 4.19
CA GLY A 56 -4.82 12.64 3.43
C GLY A 56 -3.47 12.97 4.05
N ASP A 57 -2.97 12.14 4.95
CA ASP A 57 -1.68 12.38 5.61
C ASP A 57 -0.50 12.23 4.63
N LEU A 58 -0.51 11.21 3.75
CA LEU A 58 0.52 11.03 2.74
C LEU A 58 0.39 12.08 1.63
N LEU A 59 -0.84 12.39 1.21
CA LEU A 59 -1.10 13.46 0.25
C LEU A 59 -0.46 14.78 0.68
N ALA A 60 -0.61 15.13 1.97
CA ALA A 60 0.01 16.32 2.53
C ALA A 60 1.55 16.20 2.55
N ASP A 61 2.11 15.04 2.88
CA ASP A 61 3.56 14.81 2.87
C ASP A 61 4.16 14.97 1.46
N MET A 62 3.51 14.39 0.43
CA MET A 62 3.92 14.53 -0.97
C MET A 62 3.83 15.98 -1.43
N THR A 63 2.73 16.66 -1.10
CA THR A 63 2.56 18.09 -1.47
C THR A 63 3.63 18.97 -0.82
N LEU A 64 3.94 18.76 0.47
CA LEU A 64 5.02 19.46 1.17
C LEU A 64 6.41 19.14 0.60
N ALA A 65 6.59 17.97 0.01
CA ALA A 65 7.81 17.59 -0.69
C ALA A 65 7.93 18.22 -2.09
N GLY A 66 6.92 19.00 -2.54
CA GLY A 66 6.95 19.74 -3.81
C GLY A 66 6.27 19.03 -4.98
N TYR A 67 5.62 17.89 -4.76
CA TYR A 67 4.88 17.20 -5.82
C TYR A 67 3.52 17.88 -6.10
N ARG A 68 3.08 17.83 -7.35
CA ARG A 68 1.73 18.24 -7.77
C ARG A 68 0.78 17.07 -7.59
N CYS A 69 0.08 17.05 -6.46
CA CYS A 69 -0.70 15.90 -6.04
C CYS A 69 -2.19 16.04 -6.33
N GLN A 70 -2.79 14.96 -6.82
CA GLN A 70 -4.23 14.73 -6.86
C GLN A 70 -4.54 13.43 -6.13
N ALA A 71 -5.77 13.26 -5.67
CA ALA A 71 -6.18 12.04 -4.97
C ALA A 71 -7.60 11.65 -5.34
N ILE A 72 -7.86 10.34 -5.32
CA ILE A 72 -9.20 9.78 -5.38
C ILE A 72 -9.47 8.94 -4.12
N GLU A 73 -10.68 9.06 -3.58
CA GLU A 73 -11.10 8.34 -2.37
C GLU A 73 -12.58 7.97 -2.47
N GLN A 74 -12.89 6.71 -2.19
CA GLN A 74 -14.26 6.20 -2.30
C GLN A 74 -15.14 6.56 -1.10
N SER A 75 -14.57 6.77 0.06
CA SER A 75 -15.30 7.10 1.28
C SER A 75 -15.48 8.60 1.43
N LEU A 76 -16.71 9.09 1.29
CA LEU A 76 -17.02 10.51 1.44
C LEU A 76 -16.56 11.10 2.81
N PRO A 77 -16.73 10.40 3.96
CA PRO A 77 -16.17 10.86 5.23
C PRO A 77 -14.64 10.98 5.21
N MET A 78 -13.92 10.12 4.47
CA MET A 78 -12.46 10.21 4.32
C MET A 78 -12.06 11.35 3.41
N VAL A 79 -12.78 11.61 2.31
CA VAL A 79 -12.57 12.79 1.46
C VAL A 79 -12.63 14.08 2.29
N GLU A 80 -13.64 14.20 3.14
CA GLU A 80 -13.79 15.38 3.99
C GLU A 80 -12.67 15.48 5.05
N ALA A 81 -12.28 14.36 5.65
CA ALA A 81 -11.15 14.29 6.58
C ALA A 81 -9.82 14.65 5.90
N ALA A 82 -9.60 14.17 4.67
CA ALA A 82 -8.42 14.48 3.88
C ALA A 82 -8.35 15.97 3.52
N ARG A 83 -9.46 16.58 3.11
CA ARG A 83 -9.54 18.03 2.86
C ARG A 83 -9.18 18.84 4.11
N GLN A 84 -9.70 18.45 5.28
CA GLN A 84 -9.36 19.08 6.56
C GLN A 84 -7.87 18.91 6.91
N THR A 85 -7.28 17.75 6.61
CA THR A 85 -5.84 17.50 6.81
C THR A 85 -5.01 18.39 5.91
N MET A 86 -5.36 18.48 4.61
CA MET A 86 -4.68 19.35 3.66
C MET A 86 -4.76 20.82 4.08
N GLN A 87 -5.96 21.31 4.44
CA GLN A 87 -6.13 22.69 4.88
C GLN A 87 -5.27 23.06 6.10
N ARG A 88 -5.10 22.10 7.04
CA ARG A 88 -4.27 22.31 8.25
C ARG A 88 -2.78 22.21 7.99
N ARG A 89 -2.35 21.27 7.13
CA ARG A 89 -0.92 20.95 6.95
C ARG A 89 -0.29 21.68 5.78
N VAL A 90 -1.08 22.03 4.78
CA VAL A 90 -0.64 22.69 3.54
C VAL A 90 -1.57 23.89 3.26
N PRO A 91 -1.58 24.88 4.14
CA PRO A 91 -2.47 26.04 3.97
C PRO A 91 -2.11 26.81 2.70
N GLY A 92 -3.13 27.30 2.01
CA GLY A 92 -2.97 28.07 0.76
C GLY A 92 -2.83 27.24 -0.51
N GLN A 93 -2.69 25.93 -0.42
CA GLN A 93 -2.73 25.04 -1.60
C GLN A 93 -4.11 24.37 -1.72
N LYS A 94 -4.64 24.37 -2.97
CA LYS A 94 -5.90 23.69 -3.25
C LYS A 94 -5.68 22.18 -3.29
N ALA A 95 -6.34 21.47 -2.40
CA ALA A 95 -6.34 19.99 -2.43
C ALA A 95 -7.29 19.50 -3.53
N TRP A 96 -6.76 18.79 -4.51
CA TRP A 96 -7.55 18.12 -5.54
C TRP A 96 -7.87 16.69 -5.09
N ILE A 97 -8.92 16.54 -4.26
CA ILE A 97 -9.40 15.26 -3.75
C ILE A 97 -10.77 15.01 -4.35
N ILE A 98 -10.88 13.97 -5.14
CA ILE A 98 -12.08 13.55 -5.86
C ILE A 98 -12.73 12.40 -5.09
N HIS A 99 -14.05 12.49 -4.90
CA HIS A 99 -14.85 11.37 -4.43
C HIS A 99 -15.13 10.45 -5.63
N GLY A 100 -14.61 9.23 -5.61
CA GLY A 100 -14.76 8.29 -6.71
C GLY A 100 -14.06 6.96 -6.47
N SER A 101 -14.12 6.09 -7.48
CA SER A 101 -13.56 4.74 -7.47
C SER A 101 -12.28 4.68 -8.30
N ALA A 102 -11.33 3.84 -7.90
CA ALA A 102 -10.09 3.60 -8.63
C ALA A 102 -10.31 2.85 -9.95
N GLN A 103 -11.44 2.13 -10.10
CA GLN A 103 -11.84 1.46 -11.34
C GLN A 103 -12.35 2.43 -12.43
N HIS A 104 -12.58 3.70 -12.08
CA HIS A 104 -13.07 4.72 -13.01
C HIS A 104 -12.44 6.06 -12.65
N LEU A 105 -11.24 6.30 -13.15
CA LEU A 105 -10.49 7.52 -12.85
C LEU A 105 -10.94 8.68 -13.73
N PRO A 106 -11.44 9.79 -13.16
CA PRO A 106 -11.93 10.94 -13.92
C PRO A 106 -10.78 11.84 -14.41
N PHE A 107 -9.72 11.23 -14.91
CA PHE A 107 -8.53 11.90 -15.41
C PHE A 107 -8.29 11.51 -16.87
N SER A 108 -7.67 12.41 -17.61
CA SER A 108 -7.26 12.14 -19.00
C SER A 108 -6.11 11.11 -19.02
N ASP A 109 -5.95 10.47 -20.17
CA ASP A 109 -4.81 9.59 -20.44
C ASP A 109 -3.49 10.33 -20.22
N THR A 110 -2.45 9.62 -19.82
CA THR A 110 -1.08 10.14 -19.70
C THR A 110 -0.97 11.43 -18.90
N SER A 111 -1.71 11.52 -17.77
CA SER A 111 -1.78 12.72 -16.92
C SER A 111 -0.76 12.73 -15.79
N PHE A 112 -0.29 11.55 -15.34
CA PHE A 112 0.54 11.41 -14.17
C PHE A 112 1.88 10.74 -14.46
N ASP A 113 2.91 11.18 -13.74
CA ASP A 113 4.23 10.54 -13.74
C ASP A 113 4.27 9.36 -12.75
N SER A 114 3.52 9.48 -11.66
CA SER A 114 3.42 8.42 -10.64
C SER A 114 1.99 8.27 -10.13
N VAL A 115 1.59 7.02 -9.91
CA VAL A 115 0.39 6.67 -9.16
C VAL A 115 0.83 5.95 -7.88
N VAL A 116 0.28 6.34 -6.74
CA VAL A 116 0.67 5.82 -5.42
C VAL A 116 -0.53 5.23 -4.71
N SER A 117 -0.34 4.06 -4.11
CA SER A 117 -1.34 3.46 -3.22
C SER A 117 -0.66 2.85 -2.00
N THR A 118 -1.16 3.16 -0.80
CA THR A 118 -0.57 2.64 0.44
C THR A 118 -1.59 1.88 1.26
N PHE A 119 -1.26 0.64 1.59
CA PHE A 119 -2.13 -0.28 2.31
C PHE A 119 -3.54 -0.37 1.69
N PRO A 120 -3.61 -0.62 0.37
CA PRO A 120 -4.87 -0.65 -0.35
C PRO A 120 -5.77 -1.79 0.15
N SER A 121 -7.07 -1.61 -0.06
CA SER A 121 -8.04 -2.69 0.04
C SER A 121 -8.06 -3.51 -1.26
N GLU A 122 -9.08 -4.35 -1.43
CA GLU A 122 -9.18 -5.29 -2.55
C GLU A 122 -9.18 -4.65 -3.95
N TYR A 123 -9.44 -3.33 -4.07
CA TYR A 123 -9.48 -2.65 -5.38
C TYR A 123 -8.15 -2.73 -6.14
N ILE A 124 -7.01 -2.84 -5.45
CA ILE A 124 -5.70 -2.90 -6.13
C ILE A 124 -5.48 -4.20 -6.90
N TYR A 125 -6.22 -5.24 -6.58
CA TYR A 125 -6.18 -6.54 -7.26
C TYR A 125 -7.17 -6.63 -8.42
N ASP A 126 -7.94 -5.57 -8.65
CA ASP A 126 -8.91 -5.49 -9.74
C ASP A 126 -8.22 -5.05 -11.03
N SER A 127 -8.43 -5.81 -12.11
CA SER A 127 -7.86 -5.53 -13.43
C SER A 127 -8.31 -4.17 -13.97
N ASP A 128 -9.56 -3.76 -13.70
CA ASP A 128 -10.08 -2.48 -14.14
C ASP A 128 -9.34 -1.32 -13.47
N THR A 129 -8.98 -1.47 -12.18
CA THR A 129 -8.14 -0.49 -11.48
C THR A 129 -6.76 -0.37 -12.14
N ILE A 130 -6.11 -1.49 -12.46
CA ILE A 130 -4.76 -1.46 -13.04
C ILE A 130 -4.79 -0.96 -14.48
N ALA A 131 -5.84 -1.27 -15.25
CA ALA A 131 -6.05 -0.71 -16.59
C ALA A 131 -6.22 0.82 -16.54
N GLU A 132 -6.99 1.34 -15.59
CA GLU A 132 -7.13 2.79 -15.38
C GLU A 132 -5.81 3.44 -14.93
N VAL A 133 -5.05 2.79 -14.06
CA VAL A 133 -3.70 3.24 -13.65
C VAL A 133 -2.77 3.30 -14.86
N GLU A 134 -2.74 2.25 -15.67
CA GLU A 134 -1.94 2.22 -16.91
C GLU A 134 -2.34 3.37 -17.84
N ARG A 135 -3.64 3.57 -18.07
CA ARG A 135 -4.18 4.62 -18.94
C ARG A 135 -3.73 6.01 -18.51
N VAL A 136 -3.81 6.33 -17.22
CA VAL A 136 -3.48 7.67 -16.71
C VAL A 136 -1.98 7.91 -16.53
N LEU A 137 -1.15 6.86 -16.47
CA LEU A 137 0.30 6.98 -16.42
C LEU A 137 0.88 7.41 -17.77
N ARG A 138 1.84 8.32 -17.72
CA ARG A 138 2.72 8.64 -18.87
C ARG A 138 3.66 7.47 -19.16
N SER A 139 4.19 7.40 -20.38
CA SER A 139 5.28 6.46 -20.70
C SER A 139 6.47 6.70 -19.76
N GLY A 140 7.07 5.63 -19.24
CA GLY A 140 8.10 5.67 -18.20
C GLY A 140 7.56 5.98 -16.78
N GLY A 141 6.25 6.25 -16.65
CA GLY A 141 5.59 6.46 -15.36
C GLY A 141 5.44 5.17 -14.57
N ARG A 142 5.14 5.29 -13.29
CA ARG A 142 5.07 4.12 -12.41
C ARG A 142 3.92 4.13 -11.41
N LEU A 143 3.38 2.94 -11.14
CA LEU A 143 2.55 2.64 -9.98
C LEU A 143 3.45 2.21 -8.82
N ILE A 144 3.23 2.75 -7.62
CA ILE A 144 3.95 2.39 -6.41
C ILE A 144 2.94 1.94 -5.36
N VAL A 145 2.97 0.67 -4.96
CA VAL A 145 2.05 0.09 -3.99
C VAL A 145 2.80 -0.35 -2.74
N VAL A 146 2.48 0.24 -1.61
CA VAL A 146 2.88 -0.30 -0.30
C VAL A 146 1.80 -1.28 0.14
N GLU A 147 2.05 -2.59 -0.04
CA GLU A 147 1.03 -3.61 0.14
C GLU A 147 0.80 -4.00 1.59
N GLY A 148 1.87 -4.08 2.36
CA GLY A 148 1.79 -4.53 3.73
C GLY A 148 3.05 -4.24 4.52
N ALA A 149 2.93 -4.33 5.84
CA ALA A 149 4.03 -4.16 6.76
C ALA A 149 3.88 -5.11 7.94
N ASN A 150 5.01 -5.69 8.37
CA ASN A 150 5.09 -6.56 9.53
C ASN A 150 5.98 -5.93 10.60
N LEU A 151 5.54 -5.97 11.85
CA LEU A 151 6.42 -5.70 12.98
C LEU A 151 7.22 -6.97 13.29
N LEU A 152 8.55 -6.83 13.31
CA LEU A 152 9.43 -7.93 13.67
C LEU A 152 9.44 -8.14 15.19
N PRO A 153 9.60 -9.39 15.67
CA PRO A 153 9.55 -9.74 17.09
C PRO A 153 10.77 -9.20 17.86
N VAL A 154 10.74 -7.92 18.19
CA VAL A 154 11.81 -7.25 18.97
C VAL A 154 11.19 -6.42 20.09
N GLY A 155 11.20 -6.95 21.32
CA GLY A 155 10.88 -6.18 22.53
C GLY A 155 9.77 -6.77 23.41
N PHE A 156 9.77 -6.31 24.66
CA PHE A 156 8.92 -6.83 25.75
C PHE A 156 7.40 -6.58 25.55
N PHE A 157 7.04 -5.47 24.86
CA PHE A 157 5.62 -5.09 24.63
C PHE A 157 4.99 -5.72 23.40
N GLN A 158 5.72 -6.54 22.68
CA GLN A 158 5.24 -7.11 21.41
C GLN A 158 4.01 -8.01 21.56
N PRO A 159 3.86 -8.86 22.58
CA PRO A 159 2.64 -9.68 22.71
C PRO A 159 1.37 -8.83 22.74
N ILE A 160 1.43 -7.64 23.33
CA ILE A 160 0.29 -6.71 23.41
C ILE A 160 0.00 -6.11 22.04
N LEU A 161 1.02 -5.70 21.27
CA LEU A 161 0.84 -5.17 19.91
C LEU A 161 0.31 -6.23 18.96
N VAL A 162 0.81 -7.45 19.05
CA VAL A 162 0.33 -8.61 18.29
C VAL A 162 -1.13 -8.89 18.61
N LEU A 163 -1.49 -8.88 19.89
CA LEU A 163 -2.89 -9.06 20.32
C LEU A 163 -3.80 -7.97 19.75
N LEU A 164 -3.36 -6.71 19.78
CA LEU A 164 -4.10 -5.59 19.21
C LEU A 164 -4.26 -5.71 17.69
N GLN A 165 -3.21 -6.12 16.98
CA GLN A 165 -3.28 -6.39 15.53
C GLN A 165 -4.27 -7.53 15.23
N MET A 166 -4.23 -8.61 16.02
CA MET A 166 -5.19 -9.72 15.89
C MET A 166 -6.62 -9.27 16.14
N LEU A 167 -6.84 -8.37 17.10
CA LEU A 167 -8.17 -7.86 17.43
C LEU A 167 -8.74 -6.98 16.30
N VAL A 168 -7.91 -6.10 15.72
CA VAL A 168 -8.34 -5.12 14.71
C VAL A 168 -8.38 -5.75 13.32
N TYR A 169 -7.35 -6.49 12.94
CA TYR A 169 -7.16 -7.00 11.57
C TYR A 169 -7.39 -8.51 11.43
N GLY A 170 -7.56 -9.20 12.56
CA GLY A 170 -7.71 -10.65 12.63
C GLY A 170 -6.36 -11.40 12.63
N PRO A 171 -6.38 -12.72 12.94
CA PRO A 171 -5.17 -13.53 13.09
C PRO A 171 -4.34 -13.62 11.79
N ALA A 172 -4.97 -13.48 10.62
CA ALA A 172 -4.26 -13.51 9.33
C ALA A 172 -3.28 -12.34 9.14
N ALA A 173 -3.53 -11.19 9.78
CA ALA A 173 -2.64 -10.04 9.71
C ALA A 173 -1.32 -10.24 10.47
N VAL A 174 -1.31 -11.15 11.45
CA VAL A 174 -0.13 -11.41 12.29
C VAL A 174 0.66 -12.62 11.80
N PHE A 175 -0.04 -13.65 11.31
CA PHE A 175 0.59 -14.91 10.92
C PHE A 175 0.92 -14.97 9.41
N GLY A 176 0.61 -13.92 8.65
CA GLY A 176 0.85 -13.88 7.21
C GLY A 176 0.10 -14.95 6.41
N PRO A 177 0.37 -15.12 5.13
CA PRO A 177 -0.31 -16.08 4.27
C PRO A 177 0.03 -17.56 4.55
N ARG A 178 0.74 -17.86 5.63
CA ARG A 178 1.09 -19.24 6.03
C ARG A 178 -0.09 -20.22 6.04
N LYS A 179 -1.33 -19.74 6.13
CA LYS A 179 -2.54 -20.58 6.26
C LYS A 179 -3.29 -20.85 4.94
N ARG A 180 -2.87 -20.27 3.80
CA ARG A 180 -3.37 -20.73 2.48
C ARG A 180 -2.67 -22.01 1.98
N ARG A 181 -1.57 -22.38 2.61
CA ARG A 181 -0.74 -23.55 2.26
C ARG A 181 -1.47 -24.90 2.30
N ASN A 182 -2.57 -25.03 3.01
CA ASN A 182 -3.29 -26.29 3.18
C ASN A 182 -4.38 -26.55 2.13
N LEU A 183 -4.68 -25.61 1.25
CA LEU A 183 -5.61 -25.83 0.12
C LEU A 183 -4.87 -26.00 -1.21
N ASP A 184 -3.64 -25.50 -1.30
CA ASP A 184 -2.81 -25.64 -2.51
C ASP A 184 -1.90 -26.88 -2.43
N GLU A 185 -1.71 -27.50 -1.26
CA GLU A 185 -0.87 -28.72 -1.10
C GLU A 185 -1.42 -29.97 -1.81
N GLU A 186 -2.71 -29.97 -2.20
CA GLU A 186 -3.27 -31.07 -3.00
C GLU A 186 -2.98 -30.93 -4.50
N VAL A 187 -2.69 -29.72 -4.98
CA VAL A 187 -2.35 -29.47 -6.39
C VAL A 187 -0.81 -29.50 -6.62
N GLU A 188 -0.01 -29.16 -5.61
CA GLU A 188 1.45 -29.04 -5.71
C GLU A 188 2.25 -30.33 -5.53
N ARG A 189 1.63 -31.46 -5.24
CA ARG A 189 2.35 -32.76 -5.26
C ARG A 189 2.87 -33.17 -6.63
N SER A 190 2.58 -32.39 -7.68
CA SER A 190 3.01 -32.68 -9.05
C SER A 190 4.23 -31.89 -9.56
N HIS A 191 4.64 -30.81 -8.92
CA HIS A 191 5.80 -30.02 -9.37
C HIS A 191 6.70 -29.62 -8.18
N LYS A 192 7.72 -30.46 -7.93
CA LYS A 192 8.85 -30.10 -7.08
C LYS A 192 9.73 -29.07 -7.79
N THR A 193 9.58 -27.81 -7.44
CA THR A 193 10.66 -26.82 -7.57
C THR A 193 10.68 -25.95 -6.32
N ASN A 194 11.86 -25.91 -5.68
CA ASN A 194 12.14 -25.10 -4.49
C ASN A 194 12.08 -23.61 -4.86
N HIS A 195 10.90 -22.95 -4.73
CA HIS A 195 10.83 -21.50 -4.75
C HIS A 195 11.12 -20.99 -3.34
N PRO A 196 12.09 -20.10 -3.14
CA PRO A 196 12.35 -19.48 -1.85
C PRO A 196 11.12 -18.65 -1.43
N GLU A 197 10.66 -18.82 -0.21
CA GLU A 197 9.44 -18.18 0.35
C GLU A 197 9.42 -16.64 0.24
N ASN A 198 10.55 -16.01 -0.10
CA ASN A 198 10.76 -14.56 -0.12
C ASN A 198 11.17 -13.99 -1.48
N GLY A 199 11.24 -14.78 -2.54
CA GLY A 199 11.77 -14.38 -3.84
C GLY A 199 13.30 -14.39 -3.91
N VAL A 200 13.83 -14.28 -5.13
CA VAL A 200 15.27 -14.24 -5.39
C VAL A 200 15.78 -12.82 -5.18
N LEU A 201 16.82 -12.65 -4.37
CA LEU A 201 17.44 -11.36 -4.13
C LEU A 201 18.24 -10.93 -5.37
N LEU A 202 17.82 -9.85 -6.04
CA LEU A 202 18.54 -9.24 -7.16
C LEU A 202 19.60 -8.25 -6.67
N THR A 203 19.19 -7.31 -5.80
CA THR A 203 20.09 -6.30 -5.25
C THR A 203 19.71 -5.95 -3.82
N ARG A 204 20.72 -5.51 -3.05
CA ARG A 204 20.52 -4.98 -1.70
C ARG A 204 21.14 -3.61 -1.57
N HIS A 205 20.38 -2.66 -1.06
CA HIS A 205 20.83 -1.31 -0.76
C HIS A 205 20.73 -1.05 0.75
N ASP A 206 21.83 -0.65 1.36
CA ASP A 206 21.86 -0.16 2.74
C ASP A 206 21.78 1.37 2.72
N THR A 207 20.82 1.94 3.43
CA THR A 207 20.62 3.39 3.50
C THR A 207 21.50 4.07 4.55
N GLY A 208 22.32 3.31 5.29
CA GLY A 208 23.14 3.83 6.40
C GLY A 208 22.34 4.24 7.65
N THR A 209 21.02 4.18 7.60
CA THR A 209 20.11 4.53 8.71
C THR A 209 19.60 3.29 9.47
N GLY A 210 20.24 2.13 9.27
CA GLY A 210 19.81 0.84 9.81
C GLY A 210 18.57 0.28 9.10
N THR A 211 18.33 0.73 7.88
CA THR A 211 17.26 0.22 6.99
C THR A 211 17.91 -0.31 5.72
N THR A 212 17.51 -1.50 5.30
CA THR A 212 17.94 -2.11 4.03
C THR A 212 16.76 -2.21 3.07
N THR A 213 17.02 -2.07 1.79
CA THR A 213 16.06 -2.34 0.70
C THR A 213 16.59 -3.49 -0.13
N ASP A 214 15.83 -4.57 -0.20
CA ASP A 214 16.09 -5.72 -1.04
C ASP A 214 15.16 -5.64 -2.27
N VAL A 215 15.72 -5.67 -3.47
CA VAL A 215 14.98 -5.85 -4.73
C VAL A 215 14.91 -7.34 -5.02
N LEU A 216 13.73 -7.86 -5.24
CA LEU A 216 13.45 -9.28 -5.32
C LEU A 216 12.77 -9.62 -6.65
N GLU A 217 13.20 -10.72 -7.26
CA GLU A 217 12.50 -11.39 -8.35
C GLU A 217 11.60 -12.49 -7.76
N ASP A 218 10.46 -12.74 -8.40
CA ASP A 218 9.49 -13.77 -7.99
C ASP A 218 9.05 -13.69 -6.51
N ALA A 219 9.02 -12.47 -5.96
CA ALA A 219 8.52 -12.27 -4.61
C ALA A 219 7.05 -12.69 -4.51
N TRP A 220 6.67 -13.37 -3.41
CA TRP A 220 5.28 -13.83 -3.16
C TRP A 220 4.27 -12.68 -3.03
N PHE A 221 4.73 -11.48 -2.61
CA PHE A 221 3.90 -10.28 -2.53
C PHE A 221 3.81 -9.61 -3.90
N GLY A 222 2.71 -8.92 -4.13
CA GLY A 222 2.43 -8.24 -5.41
C GLY A 222 2.01 -9.16 -6.55
N GLN A 223 2.21 -10.47 -6.48
CA GLN A 223 1.86 -11.41 -7.56
C GLN A 223 0.37 -11.37 -7.94
N HIS A 224 -0.49 -10.98 -6.98
CA HIS A 224 -1.93 -10.89 -7.21
C HIS A 224 -2.37 -9.56 -7.83
N ILE A 225 -1.46 -8.57 -7.95
CA ILE A 225 -1.75 -7.32 -8.66
C ILE A 225 -1.56 -7.60 -10.15
N PRO A 226 -2.56 -7.42 -11.01
CA PRO A 226 -2.50 -7.84 -12.42
C PRO A 226 -1.71 -6.83 -13.29
N LEU A 227 -0.43 -6.58 -12.96
CA LEU A 227 0.41 -5.57 -13.60
C LEU A 227 0.73 -5.93 -15.05
N GLU A 228 1.32 -7.10 -15.28
CA GLU A 228 1.80 -7.52 -16.60
C GLU A 228 0.65 -7.69 -17.60
N GLN A 229 -0.50 -8.14 -17.12
CA GLN A 229 -1.72 -8.27 -17.93
C GLN A 229 -2.22 -6.91 -18.44
N ASN A 230 -1.85 -5.82 -17.76
CA ASN A 230 -2.22 -4.45 -18.09
C ASN A 230 -1.00 -3.62 -18.56
N GLY A 231 0.06 -4.23 -19.06
CA GLY A 231 1.17 -3.50 -19.69
C GLY A 231 2.16 -2.84 -18.74
N LEU A 232 2.17 -3.20 -17.46
CA LEU A 232 3.09 -2.68 -16.46
C LEU A 232 4.16 -3.73 -16.10
N CYS A 233 5.44 -3.38 -16.19
CA CYS A 233 6.55 -4.23 -15.75
C CYS A 233 6.69 -4.20 -14.23
N ARG A 234 6.68 -5.37 -13.60
CA ARG A 234 6.78 -5.53 -12.15
C ARG A 234 8.19 -5.42 -11.63
N ARG A 235 8.33 -4.72 -10.50
CA ARG A 235 9.48 -4.79 -9.61
C ARG A 235 9.02 -4.90 -8.17
N SER A 236 9.56 -5.83 -7.41
CA SER A 236 9.21 -6.06 -6.01
C SER A 236 10.36 -5.65 -5.08
N GLU A 237 10.04 -4.94 -4.01
CA GLU A 237 11.00 -4.48 -3.02
C GLU A 237 10.55 -4.85 -1.62
N ARG A 238 11.49 -5.29 -0.78
CA ARG A 238 11.30 -5.45 0.66
C ARG A 238 12.19 -4.45 1.39
N VAL A 239 11.57 -3.53 2.10
CA VAL A 239 12.27 -2.58 2.97
C VAL A 239 12.27 -3.12 4.39
N ARG A 240 13.44 -3.30 4.97
CA ARG A 240 13.60 -3.92 6.28
C ARG A 240 14.40 -3.03 7.22
N SER A 241 13.90 -2.88 8.43
CA SER A 241 14.62 -2.30 9.56
C SER A 241 14.74 -3.32 10.69
N ARG A 242 15.41 -2.94 11.78
CA ARG A 242 15.53 -3.81 12.96
C ARG A 242 14.18 -4.24 13.56
N ARG A 243 13.11 -3.42 13.39
CA ARG A 243 11.82 -3.60 14.09
C ARG A 243 10.65 -3.90 13.16
N TRP A 244 10.81 -3.76 11.86
CA TRP A 244 9.74 -3.93 10.89
C TRP A 244 10.27 -4.26 9.50
N GLU A 245 9.40 -4.81 8.68
CA GLU A 245 9.61 -4.96 7.24
C GLU A 245 8.35 -4.51 6.49
N VAL A 246 8.54 -3.97 5.30
CA VAL A 246 7.49 -3.44 4.43
C VAL A 246 7.69 -3.99 3.03
N TYR A 247 6.60 -4.35 2.39
CA TYR A 247 6.55 -4.89 1.05
C TYR A 247 6.02 -3.85 0.08
N ILE A 248 6.76 -3.61 -1.00
CA ILE A 248 6.45 -2.59 -2.00
C ILE A 248 6.50 -3.25 -3.37
N THR A 249 5.43 -3.07 -4.14
CA THR A 249 5.36 -3.46 -5.54
C THR A 249 5.34 -2.21 -6.41
N ILE A 250 6.16 -2.21 -7.46
CA ILE A 250 6.25 -1.13 -8.44
C ILE A 250 5.88 -1.72 -9.80
N GLY A 251 4.94 -1.08 -10.49
CA GLY A 251 4.60 -1.35 -11.89
C GLY A 251 5.09 -0.20 -12.76
N GLU A 252 5.99 -0.44 -13.69
CA GLU A 252 6.52 0.59 -14.61
C GLU A 252 5.86 0.47 -15.98
N LYS A 253 5.30 1.58 -16.50
CA LYS A 253 4.77 1.67 -17.86
C LYS A 253 5.92 1.89 -18.83
N LEU A 254 6.06 1.00 -19.82
CA LEU A 254 7.10 1.07 -20.85
C LEU A 254 6.82 2.16 -21.88
#